data_fdd50fe3630f5ecabd6407dfcb095732
#
_entry.id   fdd50fe3630f5ecabd6407dfcb095732
#
_cell.length_a   1.000
_cell.length_b   1.000
_cell.length_c   1.000
_cell.angle_alpha   90.00
_cell.angle_beta   90.00
_cell.angle_gamma   90.00
#
_symmetry.space_group_name_H-M   'P 1'
#
loop_
_entity.id
_entity.type
_entity.pdbx_description
1 polymer ?
#
loop_
_entity_poly.entity_id
_entity_poly.type
_entity_poly.pdbx_seq_one_letter_code
_entity_poly.pdbx_strand_id
1 'polypeptide(L)'
;MVAVIPTFAPTSDLLGLLACLAPQVDSIVVSDDASPCTSDAVLREAQMLPTVTVLRHRRNAGVARGLNDGLHFALLRHSSWLLTVDQDSEVGEDYVATLLDHAQSRLARGERLAAVGALTVLDTSGPMRYPHAGPSDFPQTEEVIQTGSLWAVNNLQEIGGFRLDFGIDAVDAAACLALRERGYTIGLDPSLTIRHAIGKGRAMRMGGRTVMITGHSPTRRASMLRNRIQLFPAEFKQSPRHAIRTVRRVVVNQSLGLLIEDGRSAKARGTLAAFTRKKSR
;
A
#
# COMPACT_ATOMS: atom_id res chain seq x y z
N MET A 1 -0.23 19.19 5.03
CA MET A 1 -0.33 17.80 4.54
C MET A 1 -0.46 16.82 5.69
N VAL A 2 -1.20 15.74 5.53
CA VAL A 2 -1.39 14.68 6.53
C VAL A 2 -0.68 13.41 6.07
N ALA A 3 0.01 12.72 6.99
CA ALA A 3 0.45 11.34 6.79
C ALA A 3 -0.44 10.38 7.59
N VAL A 4 -0.67 9.17 7.07
CA VAL A 4 -1.33 8.08 7.80
C VAL A 4 -0.48 6.83 7.82
N ILE A 5 -0.39 6.22 8.99
CA ILE A 5 0.35 4.99 9.24
C ILE A 5 -0.61 3.97 9.86
N PRO A 6 -1.22 3.09 9.05
CA PRO A 6 -1.95 1.95 9.59
C PRO A 6 -1.00 1.02 10.35
N THR A 7 -1.34 0.67 11.59
CA THR A 7 -0.47 -0.15 12.45
C THR A 7 -1.19 -1.36 13.01
N PHE A 8 -0.43 -2.46 13.15
CA PHE A 8 -0.83 -3.63 13.92
C PHE A 8 0.39 -4.28 14.55
N ALA A 9 0.37 -4.42 15.88
CA ALA A 9 1.49 -4.90 16.67
C ALA A 9 2.82 -4.15 16.35
N PRO A 10 2.82 -2.77 16.38
CA PRO A 10 4.01 -2.01 16.06
C PRO A 10 5.15 -2.29 17.03
N THR A 11 6.38 -2.24 16.51
CA THR A 11 7.64 -2.28 17.25
C THR A 11 8.21 -0.88 17.42
N SER A 12 9.37 -0.77 18.07
CA SER A 12 10.11 0.50 18.19
C SER A 12 10.48 1.14 16.84
N ASP A 13 10.47 0.38 15.74
CA ASP A 13 10.75 0.90 14.39
C ASP A 13 9.75 1.99 13.98
N LEU A 14 8.50 1.90 14.47
CA LEU A 14 7.50 2.95 14.30
C LEU A 14 7.99 4.31 14.81
N LEU A 15 8.68 4.35 15.94
CA LEU A 15 9.17 5.62 16.52
C LEU A 15 10.25 6.25 15.65
N GLY A 16 11.12 5.44 15.05
CA GLY A 16 12.11 5.90 14.07
C GLY A 16 11.45 6.50 12.82
N LEU A 17 10.42 5.82 12.29
CA LEU A 17 9.64 6.34 11.17
C LEU A 17 8.93 7.66 11.52
N LEU A 18 8.32 7.76 12.69
CA LEU A 18 7.66 8.98 13.17
C LEU A 18 8.64 10.14 13.32
N ALA A 19 9.83 9.89 13.89
CA ALA A 19 10.87 10.91 14.02
C ALA A 19 11.34 11.46 12.65
N CYS A 20 11.43 10.59 11.65
CA CYS A 20 11.79 11.00 10.28
C CYS A 20 10.66 11.76 9.57
N LEU A 21 9.39 11.36 9.77
CA LEU A 21 8.24 11.98 9.09
C LEU A 21 7.76 13.27 9.75
N ALA A 22 7.89 13.40 11.08
CA ALA A 22 7.36 14.56 11.82
C ALA A 22 7.83 15.93 11.29
N PRO A 23 9.10 16.13 10.89
CA PRO A 23 9.52 17.40 10.29
C PRO A 23 9.03 17.62 8.84
N GLN A 24 8.52 16.59 8.17
CA GLN A 24 8.16 16.63 6.75
C GLN A 24 6.65 16.84 6.51
N VAL A 25 5.80 16.70 7.54
CA VAL A 25 4.33 16.78 7.43
C VAL A 25 3.71 17.59 8.56
N ASP A 26 2.53 18.17 8.34
CA ASP A 26 1.85 18.97 9.37
C ASP A 26 1.22 18.11 10.47
N SER A 27 0.81 16.89 10.14
CA SER A 27 0.18 15.95 11.09
C SER A 27 0.36 14.51 10.64
N ILE A 28 0.47 13.60 11.62
CA ILE A 28 0.56 12.15 11.41
C ILE A 28 -0.58 11.48 12.16
N VAL A 29 -1.33 10.63 11.47
CA VAL A 29 -2.34 9.74 12.06
C VAL A 29 -1.74 8.33 12.14
N VAL A 30 -1.53 7.83 13.35
CA VAL A 30 -1.22 6.41 13.59
C VAL A 30 -2.56 5.71 13.87
N SER A 31 -3.03 4.93 12.90
CA SER A 31 -4.29 4.19 13.01
C SER A 31 -4.03 2.76 13.46
N ASP A 32 -4.20 2.51 14.75
CA ASP A 32 -3.93 1.21 15.38
C ASP A 32 -5.11 0.25 15.23
N ASP A 33 -4.89 -0.84 14.52
CA ASP A 33 -5.90 -1.84 14.17
C ASP A 33 -6.07 -2.91 15.25
N ALA A 34 -6.34 -2.47 16.47
CA ALA A 34 -6.53 -3.31 17.67
C ALA A 34 -5.30 -4.15 18.03
N SER A 35 -4.15 -3.50 18.12
CA SER A 35 -2.91 -4.15 18.57
C SER A 35 -3.03 -4.73 19.98
N PRO A 36 -2.29 -5.82 20.29
CA PRO A 36 -2.23 -6.38 21.63
C PRO A 36 -1.57 -5.40 22.60
N CYS A 37 -1.81 -5.58 23.90
CA CYS A 37 -1.27 -4.72 24.97
C CYS A 37 0.26 -4.63 24.99
N THR A 38 0.96 -5.58 24.38
CA THR A 38 2.43 -5.52 24.23
C THR A 38 2.90 -4.32 23.42
N SER A 39 2.04 -3.72 22.61
CA SER A 39 2.32 -2.52 21.82
C SER A 39 1.96 -1.21 22.52
N ASP A 40 1.37 -1.26 23.71
CA ASP A 40 0.88 -0.05 24.42
C ASP A 40 1.99 0.95 24.75
N ALA A 41 3.19 0.47 25.03
CA ALA A 41 4.34 1.35 25.33
C ALA A 41 4.72 2.19 24.10
N VAL A 42 4.87 1.55 22.94
CA VAL A 42 5.22 2.21 21.67
C VAL A 42 4.13 3.20 21.24
N LEU A 43 2.85 2.80 21.36
CA LEU A 43 1.73 3.68 20.99
C LEU A 43 1.59 4.89 21.92
N ARG A 44 1.86 4.72 23.23
CA ARG A 44 1.90 5.85 24.16
C ARG A 44 3.05 6.81 23.86
N GLU A 45 4.23 6.29 23.56
CA GLU A 45 5.38 7.11 23.19
C GLU A 45 5.12 7.87 21.88
N ALA A 46 4.53 7.21 20.87
CA ALA A 46 4.08 7.85 19.64
C ALA A 46 3.10 9.01 19.91
N GLN A 47 2.15 8.82 20.85
CA GLN A 47 1.16 9.84 21.21
C GLN A 47 1.78 11.08 21.89
N MET A 48 2.99 11.00 22.44
CA MET A 48 3.69 12.14 23.03
C MET A 48 4.28 13.09 22.00
N LEU A 49 4.38 12.69 20.73
CA LEU A 49 4.86 13.56 19.66
C LEU A 49 3.77 14.56 19.26
N PRO A 50 4.05 15.88 19.24
CA PRO A 50 3.03 16.92 19.03
C PRO A 50 2.29 16.82 17.70
N THR A 51 2.96 16.29 16.67
CA THR A 51 2.38 16.12 15.33
C THR A 51 1.57 14.83 15.17
N VAL A 52 1.60 13.93 16.17
CA VAL A 52 1.04 12.58 16.08
C VAL A 52 -0.31 12.48 16.80
N THR A 53 -1.29 11.92 16.12
CA THR A 53 -2.58 11.48 16.69
C THR A 53 -2.68 9.97 16.56
N VAL A 54 -2.85 9.27 17.69
CA VAL A 54 -3.06 7.81 17.72
C VAL A 54 -4.57 7.53 17.80
N LEU A 55 -5.10 6.82 16.79
CA LEU A 55 -6.47 6.32 16.76
C LEU A 55 -6.44 4.81 17.01
N ARG A 56 -7.10 4.33 18.07
CA ARG A 56 -7.14 2.89 18.40
C ARG A 56 -8.50 2.28 18.10
N HIS A 57 -8.53 1.26 17.28
CA HIS A 57 -9.72 0.49 17.00
C HIS A 57 -10.00 -0.54 18.11
N ARG A 58 -11.27 -0.89 18.29
CA ARG A 58 -11.70 -1.93 19.25
C ARG A 58 -11.52 -3.35 18.70
N ARG A 59 -11.41 -3.51 17.39
CA ARG A 59 -11.26 -4.77 16.67
C ARG A 59 -10.46 -4.57 15.38
N ASN A 60 -9.73 -5.58 14.97
CA ASN A 60 -9.02 -5.57 13.70
C ASN A 60 -10.01 -5.45 12.53
N ALA A 61 -9.86 -4.42 11.73
CA ALA A 61 -10.70 -4.09 10.58
C ALA A 61 -9.89 -4.01 9.26
N GLY A 62 -8.57 -4.14 9.36
CA GLY A 62 -7.64 -4.18 8.22
C GLY A 62 -7.13 -2.81 7.77
N VAL A 63 -6.09 -2.84 6.96
CA VAL A 63 -5.35 -1.66 6.47
C VAL A 63 -6.26 -0.61 5.81
N ALA A 64 -7.25 -1.04 5.03
CA ALA A 64 -8.16 -0.12 4.35
C ALA A 64 -8.91 0.79 5.33
N ARG A 65 -9.22 0.32 6.53
CA ARG A 65 -9.84 1.13 7.58
C ARG A 65 -8.90 2.22 8.06
N GLY A 66 -7.65 1.85 8.37
CA GLY A 66 -6.64 2.81 8.82
C GLY A 66 -6.35 3.90 7.78
N LEU A 67 -6.27 3.51 6.51
CA LEU A 67 -6.11 4.47 5.41
C LEU A 67 -7.27 5.46 5.31
N ASN A 68 -8.51 4.99 5.51
CA ASN A 68 -9.69 5.85 5.52
C ASN A 68 -9.76 6.75 6.75
N ASP A 69 -9.23 6.33 7.90
CA ASP A 69 -9.08 7.23 9.06
C ASP A 69 -8.15 8.40 8.71
N GLY A 70 -7.03 8.13 8.02
CA GLY A 70 -6.14 9.17 7.51
C GLY A 70 -6.82 10.08 6.50
N LEU A 71 -7.59 9.53 5.57
CA LEU A 71 -8.37 10.32 4.61
C LEU A 71 -9.39 11.22 5.31
N HIS A 72 -10.13 10.68 6.27
CA HIS A 72 -11.10 11.46 7.06
C HIS A 72 -10.42 12.60 7.82
N PHE A 73 -9.28 12.32 8.47
CA PHE A 73 -8.50 13.32 9.17
C PHE A 73 -7.94 14.40 8.21
N ALA A 74 -7.48 14.00 7.02
CA ALA A 74 -7.00 14.93 6.00
C ALA A 74 -8.12 15.86 5.50
N LEU A 75 -9.34 15.34 5.31
CA LEU A 75 -10.52 16.13 4.95
C LEU A 75 -10.87 17.15 6.04
N LEU A 76 -10.88 16.75 7.32
CA LEU A 76 -11.14 17.65 8.45
C LEU A 76 -10.08 18.76 8.58
N ARG A 77 -8.85 18.51 8.16
CA ARG A 77 -7.73 19.47 8.14
C ARG A 77 -7.63 20.25 6.84
N HIS A 78 -8.56 20.08 5.91
CA HIS A 78 -8.51 20.70 4.56
C HIS A 78 -7.18 20.45 3.86
N SER A 79 -6.58 19.29 4.07
CA SER A 79 -5.32 18.90 3.44
C SER A 79 -5.54 18.56 1.97
N SER A 80 -4.70 19.08 1.07
CA SER A 80 -4.76 18.73 -0.35
C SER A 80 -4.21 17.33 -0.63
N TRP A 81 -3.28 16.86 0.21
CA TRP A 81 -2.56 15.61 0.02
C TRP A 81 -2.56 14.75 1.28
N LEU A 82 -2.69 13.44 1.06
CA LEU A 82 -2.52 12.38 2.06
C LEU A 82 -1.32 11.53 1.69
N LEU A 83 -0.32 11.47 2.56
CA LEU A 83 0.78 10.51 2.46
C LEU A 83 0.39 9.23 3.20
N THR A 84 0.52 8.08 2.55
CA THR A 84 0.29 6.77 3.18
C THR A 84 1.62 6.04 3.34
N VAL A 85 1.90 5.52 4.54
CA VAL A 85 3.15 4.83 4.87
C VAL A 85 2.86 3.61 5.74
N ASP A 86 3.50 2.48 5.46
CA ASP A 86 3.45 1.30 6.34
C ASP A 86 4.37 1.48 7.54
N GLN A 87 3.99 0.91 8.68
CA GLN A 87 4.71 1.06 9.97
C GLN A 87 6.16 0.55 9.96
N ASP A 88 6.53 -0.27 8.99
CA ASP A 88 7.82 -0.92 8.80
C ASP A 88 8.57 -0.41 7.56
N SER A 89 8.19 0.78 7.08
CA SER A 89 8.86 1.44 5.96
C SER A 89 9.89 2.46 6.43
N GLU A 90 10.89 2.71 5.61
CA GLU A 90 11.89 3.75 5.80
C GLU A 90 11.78 4.78 4.68
N VAL A 91 11.73 6.05 5.05
CA VAL A 91 11.71 7.20 4.12
C VAL A 91 12.92 8.09 4.36
N GLY A 92 13.41 8.76 3.32
CA GLY A 92 14.49 9.74 3.44
C GLY A 92 14.01 11.07 4.04
N GLU A 93 14.95 11.91 4.46
CA GLU A 93 14.67 13.23 5.07
C GLU A 93 13.95 14.19 4.10
N ASP A 94 14.22 14.12 2.78
CA ASP A 94 13.63 14.96 1.75
C ASP A 94 12.54 14.23 0.94
N TYR A 95 12.12 13.05 1.40
CA TYR A 95 11.21 12.18 0.64
C TYR A 95 9.91 12.88 0.28
N VAL A 96 9.29 13.52 1.25
CA VAL A 96 7.98 14.16 1.11
C VAL A 96 8.08 15.42 0.27
N ALA A 97 9.11 16.24 0.48
CA ALA A 97 9.35 17.46 -0.31
C ALA A 97 9.54 17.09 -1.79
N THR A 98 10.38 16.12 -2.09
CA THR A 98 10.63 15.64 -3.45
C THR A 98 9.34 15.13 -4.12
N LEU A 99 8.55 14.34 -3.38
CA LEU A 99 7.29 13.80 -3.91
C LEU A 99 6.26 14.90 -4.21
N LEU A 100 6.19 15.92 -3.34
CA LEU A 100 5.32 17.08 -3.53
C LEU A 100 5.73 17.92 -4.72
N ASP A 101 7.02 18.24 -4.85
CA ASP A 101 7.56 19.01 -5.97
C ASP A 101 7.29 18.30 -7.30
N HIS A 102 7.48 16.99 -7.34
CA HIS A 102 7.16 16.19 -8.50
C HIS A 102 5.66 16.22 -8.83
N ALA A 103 4.80 16.06 -7.82
CA ALA A 103 3.34 16.13 -7.99
C ALA A 103 2.90 17.51 -8.51
N GLN A 104 3.44 18.60 -7.95
CA GLN A 104 3.14 19.96 -8.37
C GLN A 104 3.60 20.23 -9.81
N SER A 105 4.80 19.76 -10.18
CA SER A 105 5.32 19.87 -11.53
C SER A 105 4.42 19.18 -12.56
N ARG A 106 3.86 18.01 -12.22
CA ARG A 106 2.92 17.30 -13.08
C ARG A 106 1.60 18.04 -13.24
N LEU A 107 1.04 18.55 -12.12
CA LEU A 107 -0.19 19.35 -12.14
C LEU A 107 -0.01 20.65 -12.96
N ALA A 108 1.13 21.34 -12.83
CA ALA A 108 1.45 22.55 -13.59
C ALA A 108 1.53 22.28 -15.11
N ARG A 109 1.82 21.05 -15.52
CA ARG A 109 1.79 20.59 -16.93
C ARG A 109 0.38 20.20 -17.41
N GLY A 110 -0.65 20.40 -16.58
CA GLY A 110 -2.04 20.06 -16.90
C GLY A 110 -2.39 18.58 -16.74
N GLU A 111 -1.52 17.79 -16.08
CA GLU A 111 -1.83 16.38 -15.81
C GLU A 111 -2.89 16.26 -14.71
N ARG A 112 -3.87 15.38 -14.92
CA ARG A 112 -4.91 15.05 -13.92
C ARG A 112 -4.37 14.04 -12.91
N LEU A 113 -3.32 14.40 -12.19
CA LEU A 113 -2.65 13.52 -11.23
C LEU A 113 -3.52 13.28 -10.00
N ALA A 114 -3.73 12.01 -9.62
CA ALA A 114 -4.44 11.64 -8.39
C ALA A 114 -3.55 10.95 -7.36
N ALA A 115 -2.49 10.29 -7.79
CA ALA A 115 -1.52 9.70 -6.87
C ALA A 115 -0.12 9.71 -7.49
N VAL A 116 0.90 9.74 -6.64
CA VAL A 116 2.30 9.59 -7.03
C VAL A 116 3.06 8.81 -5.97
N GLY A 117 3.91 7.89 -6.41
CA GLY A 117 4.78 7.08 -5.54
C GLY A 117 6.21 7.04 -6.05
N ALA A 118 7.11 6.43 -5.29
CA ALA A 118 8.48 6.19 -5.73
C ALA A 118 8.53 5.17 -6.88
N LEU A 119 9.40 5.40 -7.87
CA LEU A 119 9.61 4.44 -8.96
C LEU A 119 10.25 3.13 -8.45
N THR A 120 11.08 3.22 -7.43
CA THR A 120 11.84 2.09 -6.91
C THR A 120 11.38 1.74 -5.49
N VAL A 121 11.08 0.47 -5.28
CA VAL A 121 10.88 -0.11 -3.94
C VAL A 121 12.08 -0.98 -3.62
N LEU A 122 12.76 -0.70 -2.52
CA LEU A 122 13.87 -1.51 -2.04
C LEU A 122 13.36 -2.50 -1.00
N ASP A 123 13.23 -3.74 -1.41
CA ASP A 123 12.88 -4.87 -0.54
C ASP A 123 14.13 -5.63 -0.09
N THR A 124 14.00 -6.54 0.85
CA THR A 124 15.06 -7.45 1.32
C THR A 124 15.70 -8.28 0.20
N SER A 125 15.01 -8.45 -0.92
CA SER A 125 15.50 -9.14 -2.13
C SER A 125 16.26 -8.24 -3.12
N GLY A 126 16.29 -6.94 -2.87
CA GLY A 126 16.90 -5.93 -3.74
C GLY A 126 15.89 -4.95 -4.33
N PRO A 127 16.34 -4.06 -5.22
CA PRO A 127 15.49 -3.04 -5.80
C PRO A 127 14.47 -3.64 -6.79
N MET A 128 13.22 -3.27 -6.63
CA MET A 128 12.12 -3.58 -7.52
C MET A 128 11.60 -2.28 -8.14
N ARG A 129 11.53 -2.21 -9.47
CA ARG A 129 10.99 -1.05 -10.19
C ARG A 129 9.61 -1.33 -10.74
N TYR A 130 8.76 -0.32 -10.69
CA TYR A 130 7.43 -0.42 -11.29
C TYR A 130 7.50 -0.50 -12.81
N PRO A 131 6.63 -1.30 -13.43
CA PRO A 131 6.32 -1.15 -14.84
C PRO A 131 5.68 0.22 -15.06
N HIS A 132 6.18 0.96 -16.02
CA HIS A 132 5.73 2.32 -16.30
C HIS A 132 5.70 2.62 -17.80
N ALA A 133 5.02 3.69 -18.17
CA ALA A 133 4.96 4.26 -19.50
C ALA A 133 5.15 5.79 -19.41
N GLY A 134 5.26 6.45 -20.55
CA GLY A 134 5.43 7.89 -20.63
C GLY A 134 6.89 8.35 -20.58
N PRO A 135 7.14 9.67 -20.49
CA PRO A 135 8.48 10.26 -20.43
C PRO A 135 9.27 9.77 -19.21
N SER A 136 10.58 9.68 -19.33
CA SER A 136 11.48 9.23 -18.24
C SER A 136 11.38 10.09 -16.99
N ASP A 137 11.14 11.38 -17.15
CA ASP A 137 11.04 12.35 -16.05
C ASP A 137 9.67 12.35 -15.37
N PHE A 138 8.63 11.89 -16.10
CA PHE A 138 7.25 11.83 -15.62
C PHE A 138 6.61 10.46 -15.94
N PRO A 139 7.18 9.37 -15.44
CA PRO A 139 6.64 8.05 -15.72
C PRO A 139 5.26 7.85 -15.07
N GLN A 140 4.39 7.14 -15.77
CA GLN A 140 3.04 6.78 -15.31
C GLN A 140 2.95 5.27 -15.13
N THR A 141 2.09 4.84 -14.21
CA THR A 141 1.85 3.42 -13.93
C THR A 141 0.35 3.15 -13.76
N GLU A 142 -0.01 1.89 -13.80
CA GLU A 142 -1.38 1.47 -13.48
C GLU A 142 -1.65 1.42 -11.98
N GLU A 143 -0.64 1.16 -11.16
CA GLU A 143 -0.79 1.09 -9.70
C GLU A 143 0.50 1.51 -8.98
N VAL A 144 0.36 2.13 -7.82
CA VAL A 144 1.42 2.32 -6.82
C VAL A 144 1.07 1.55 -5.57
N ILE A 145 2.07 1.13 -4.77
CA ILE A 145 1.80 0.59 -3.44
C ILE A 145 1.38 1.72 -2.50
N GLN A 146 0.64 1.38 -1.46
CA GLN A 146 0.21 2.38 -0.50
C GLN A 146 1.40 3.05 0.21
N THR A 147 2.43 2.28 0.59
CA THR A 147 3.54 2.83 1.36
C THR A 147 4.39 3.79 0.54
N GLY A 148 4.65 4.98 1.10
CA GLY A 148 5.38 6.05 0.45
C GLY A 148 4.66 6.70 -0.72
N SER A 149 3.35 6.57 -0.82
CA SER A 149 2.56 7.20 -1.88
C SER A 149 1.78 8.41 -1.39
N LEU A 150 1.76 9.43 -2.22
CA LEU A 150 1.02 10.67 -2.04
C LEU A 150 -0.27 10.61 -2.85
N TRP A 151 -1.40 10.91 -2.21
CA TRP A 151 -2.74 10.82 -2.80
C TRP A 151 -3.45 12.17 -2.72
N ALA A 152 -4.05 12.62 -3.80
CA ALA A 152 -4.89 13.81 -3.80
C ALA A 152 -6.18 13.52 -3.01
N VAL A 153 -6.39 14.24 -1.91
CA VAL A 153 -7.48 13.99 -0.94
C VAL A 153 -8.85 14.09 -1.60
N ASN A 154 -9.09 15.11 -2.41
CA ASN A 154 -10.36 15.29 -3.10
C ASN A 154 -10.66 14.15 -4.08
N ASN A 155 -9.62 13.64 -4.77
CA ASN A 155 -9.79 12.55 -5.73
C ASN A 155 -10.06 11.22 -5.02
N LEU A 156 -9.42 10.99 -3.85
CA LEU A 156 -9.76 9.84 -3.00
C LEU A 156 -11.20 9.94 -2.48
N GLN A 157 -11.63 11.14 -2.05
CA GLN A 157 -13.01 11.35 -1.60
C GLN A 157 -14.01 11.08 -2.73
N GLU A 158 -13.73 11.51 -3.96
CA GLU A 158 -14.58 11.28 -5.13
C GLU A 158 -14.81 9.80 -5.41
N ILE A 159 -13.82 8.94 -5.16
CA ILE A 159 -13.97 7.48 -5.32
C ILE A 159 -14.56 6.78 -4.10
N GLY A 160 -14.87 7.52 -3.01
CA GLY A 160 -15.36 6.96 -1.76
C GLY A 160 -14.27 6.40 -0.84
N GLY A 161 -13.00 6.77 -1.05
CA GLY A 161 -11.85 6.33 -0.27
C GLY A 161 -11.35 4.92 -0.65
N PHE A 162 -10.64 4.31 0.28
CA PHE A 162 -10.10 2.96 0.14
C PHE A 162 -11.16 1.90 0.43
N ARG A 163 -11.22 0.84 -0.37
CA ARG A 163 -12.22 -0.22 -0.29
C ARG A 163 -12.12 -1.05 1.00
N LEU A 164 -13.06 -0.87 1.91
CA LEU A 164 -13.11 -1.56 3.21
C LEU A 164 -13.31 -3.07 3.09
N ASP A 165 -14.03 -3.54 2.05
CA ASP A 165 -14.28 -4.96 1.83
C ASP A 165 -13.03 -5.75 1.39
N PHE A 166 -11.95 -5.05 1.04
CA PHE A 166 -10.66 -5.67 0.73
C PHE A 166 -9.84 -5.93 2.01
N GLY A 167 -10.04 -5.15 3.07
CA GLY A 167 -9.36 -5.28 4.35
C GLY A 167 -7.84 -5.09 4.23
N ILE A 168 -7.18 -6.05 3.61
CA ILE A 168 -5.75 -6.09 3.31
C ILE A 168 -5.53 -6.63 1.89
N ASP A 169 -4.45 -6.24 1.26
CA ASP A 169 -4.02 -6.60 -0.10
C ASP A 169 -4.92 -6.03 -1.23
N ALA A 170 -4.29 -5.46 -2.23
CA ALA A 170 -4.90 -4.80 -3.40
C ALA A 170 -5.85 -3.62 -3.06
N VAL A 171 -5.74 -3.05 -1.87
CA VAL A 171 -6.48 -1.84 -1.45
C VAL A 171 -6.02 -0.65 -2.27
N ASP A 172 -4.71 -0.49 -2.41
CA ASP A 172 -4.01 0.48 -3.25
C ASP A 172 -4.36 0.31 -4.74
N ALA A 173 -4.27 -0.91 -5.25
CA ALA A 173 -4.62 -1.21 -6.63
C ALA A 173 -6.09 -0.88 -6.95
N ALA A 174 -7.01 -1.16 -6.01
CA ALA A 174 -8.41 -0.82 -6.16
C ALA A 174 -8.64 0.71 -6.23
N ALA A 175 -7.92 1.48 -5.38
CA ALA A 175 -7.97 2.94 -5.41
C ALA A 175 -7.40 3.48 -6.72
N CYS A 176 -6.21 3.00 -7.15
CA CYS A 176 -5.62 3.39 -8.43
C CYS A 176 -6.54 3.08 -9.62
N LEU A 177 -7.16 1.90 -9.63
CA LEU A 177 -8.11 1.51 -10.69
C LEU A 177 -9.32 2.46 -10.73
N ALA A 178 -9.94 2.74 -9.57
CA ALA A 178 -11.11 3.61 -9.48
C ALA A 178 -10.79 5.08 -9.87
N LEU A 179 -9.59 5.57 -9.53
CA LEU A 179 -9.10 6.89 -9.96
C LEU A 179 -8.90 6.94 -11.47
N ARG A 180 -8.27 5.92 -12.05
CA ARG A 180 -8.06 5.82 -13.50
C ARG A 180 -9.38 5.69 -14.28
N GLU A 181 -10.40 5.04 -13.72
CA GLU A 181 -11.76 5.01 -14.29
C GLU A 181 -12.39 6.40 -14.43
N ARG A 182 -11.94 7.36 -13.62
CA ARG A 182 -12.34 8.77 -13.70
C ARG A 182 -11.42 9.63 -14.57
N GLY A 183 -10.45 9.00 -15.24
CA GLY A 183 -9.49 9.68 -16.13
C GLY A 183 -8.37 10.39 -15.39
N TYR A 184 -8.11 10.03 -14.12
CA TYR A 184 -6.93 10.48 -13.41
C TYR A 184 -5.70 9.63 -13.78
N THR A 185 -4.51 10.21 -13.58
CA THR A 185 -3.24 9.53 -13.78
C THR A 185 -2.61 9.16 -12.44
N ILE A 186 -1.82 8.07 -12.47
CA ILE A 186 -0.99 7.62 -11.37
C ILE A 186 0.46 7.80 -11.79
N GLY A 187 1.18 8.65 -11.06
CA GLY A 187 2.56 9.02 -11.36
C GLY A 187 3.58 8.21 -10.56
N LEU A 188 4.81 8.22 -11.05
CA LEU A 188 5.97 7.74 -10.32
C LEU A 188 7.04 8.82 -10.30
N ASP A 189 7.74 8.96 -9.19
CA ASP A 189 8.93 9.78 -9.10
C ASP A 189 10.17 8.92 -9.38
N PRO A 190 10.94 9.21 -10.46
CA PRO A 190 12.07 8.39 -10.87
C PRO A 190 13.29 8.52 -9.96
N SER A 191 13.39 9.57 -9.16
CA SER A 191 14.51 9.83 -8.25
C SER A 191 14.34 9.14 -6.90
N LEU A 192 13.09 8.82 -6.53
CA LEU A 192 12.78 8.29 -5.21
C LEU A 192 12.85 6.77 -5.13
N THR A 193 13.29 6.34 -3.97
CA THR A 193 13.28 4.93 -3.54
C THR A 193 12.66 4.87 -2.15
N ILE A 194 11.70 3.96 -1.97
CA ILE A 194 11.17 3.62 -0.66
C ILE A 194 11.68 2.26 -0.19
N ARG A 195 12.15 2.18 1.05
CA ARG A 195 12.50 0.90 1.68
C ARG A 195 11.27 0.33 2.36
N HIS A 196 10.90 -0.88 1.96
CA HIS A 196 9.76 -1.58 2.54
C HIS A 196 9.93 -3.08 2.41
N ALA A 197 9.89 -3.80 3.53
CA ALA A 197 9.97 -5.25 3.55
C ALA A 197 8.64 -5.87 3.11
N ILE A 198 8.55 -6.37 1.88
CA ILE A 198 7.35 -7.04 1.38
C ILE A 198 7.21 -8.42 2.04
N GLY A 199 6.70 -8.43 3.28
CA GLY A 199 6.49 -9.62 4.09
C GLY A 199 7.79 -10.22 4.66
N LYS A 200 7.67 -11.31 5.42
CA LYS A 200 8.80 -12.11 5.92
C LYS A 200 9.32 -13.06 4.83
N GLY A 201 9.55 -12.51 3.63
CA GLY A 201 9.89 -13.28 2.47
C GLY A 201 11.30 -13.88 2.54
N ARG A 202 11.47 -15.07 1.95
CA ARG A 202 12.76 -15.70 1.71
C ARG A 202 13.02 -15.77 0.22
N ALA A 203 14.13 -15.17 -0.23
CA ALA A 203 14.58 -15.30 -1.59
C ALA A 203 15.12 -16.73 -1.82
N MET A 204 14.65 -17.42 -2.86
CA MET A 204 15.12 -18.72 -3.26
C MET A 204 15.52 -18.72 -4.74
N ARG A 205 16.70 -19.26 -5.06
CA ARG A 205 17.12 -19.43 -6.46
C ARG A 205 16.55 -20.72 -7.03
N MET A 206 15.76 -20.61 -8.10
CA MET A 206 15.24 -21.72 -8.88
C MET A 206 15.49 -21.51 -10.37
N GLY A 207 16.16 -22.44 -11.02
CA GLY A 207 16.41 -22.39 -12.47
C GLY A 207 17.09 -21.09 -12.95
N GLY A 208 18.05 -20.56 -12.17
CA GLY A 208 18.77 -19.32 -12.49
C GLY A 208 17.99 -18.03 -12.18
N ARG A 209 16.74 -18.11 -11.67
CA ARG A 209 15.91 -16.96 -11.29
C ARG A 209 15.74 -16.91 -9.77
N THR A 210 15.73 -15.70 -9.22
CA THR A 210 15.37 -15.47 -7.82
C THR A 210 13.86 -15.39 -7.72
N VAL A 211 13.26 -16.25 -6.88
CA VAL A 211 11.83 -16.30 -6.59
C VAL A 211 11.62 -15.92 -5.13
N MET A 212 10.72 -14.99 -4.87
CA MET A 212 10.34 -14.59 -3.51
C MET A 212 9.25 -15.49 -2.97
N ILE A 213 9.52 -16.13 -1.83
CA ILE A 213 8.55 -16.91 -1.07
C ILE A 213 8.09 -16.00 0.06
N THR A 214 6.86 -15.52 0.00
CA THR A 214 6.36 -14.45 0.88
C THR A 214 5.96 -14.92 2.28
N GLY A 215 5.85 -16.25 2.53
CA GLY A 215 5.49 -16.79 3.85
C GLY A 215 4.10 -16.38 4.37
N HIS A 216 3.21 -15.88 3.51
CA HIS A 216 1.89 -15.38 3.93
C HIS A 216 1.00 -16.48 4.50
N SER A 217 0.20 -16.11 5.51
CA SER A 217 -0.79 -17.01 6.09
C SER A 217 -1.82 -17.49 5.05
N PRO A 218 -2.44 -18.66 5.25
CA PRO A 218 -3.49 -19.16 4.34
C PRO A 218 -4.63 -18.16 4.11
N THR A 219 -5.01 -17.42 5.15
CA THR A 219 -6.07 -16.41 5.11
C THR A 219 -5.67 -15.22 4.25
N ARG A 220 -4.43 -14.72 4.41
CA ARG A 220 -3.91 -13.62 3.60
C ARG A 220 -3.79 -14.02 2.13
N ARG A 221 -3.32 -15.23 1.85
CA ARG A 221 -3.25 -15.77 0.48
C ARG A 221 -4.63 -15.84 -0.19
N ALA A 222 -5.65 -16.29 0.56
CA ALA A 222 -7.04 -16.30 0.09
C ALA A 222 -7.55 -14.88 -0.23
N SER A 223 -7.25 -13.91 0.63
CA SER A 223 -7.62 -12.49 0.41
C SER A 223 -6.93 -11.91 -0.82
N MET A 224 -5.63 -12.13 -0.98
CA MET A 224 -4.87 -11.69 -2.16
C MET A 224 -5.49 -12.19 -3.46
N LEU A 225 -5.78 -13.49 -3.53
CA LEU A 225 -6.37 -14.09 -4.73
C LEU A 225 -7.79 -13.55 -4.99
N ARG A 226 -8.64 -13.53 -3.97
CA ARG A 226 -10.03 -13.05 -4.07
C ARG A 226 -10.07 -11.59 -4.52
N ASN A 227 -9.28 -10.72 -3.89
CA ASN A 227 -9.30 -9.29 -4.20
C ASN A 227 -8.84 -9.03 -5.65
N ARG A 228 -7.81 -9.74 -6.11
CA ARG A 228 -7.36 -9.63 -7.51
C ARG A 228 -8.36 -10.20 -8.51
N ILE A 229 -9.05 -11.30 -8.19
CA ILE A 229 -10.16 -11.81 -9.03
C ILE A 229 -11.28 -10.78 -9.13
N GLN A 230 -11.62 -10.08 -8.05
CA GLN A 230 -12.66 -9.05 -8.06
C GLN A 230 -12.25 -7.82 -8.91
N LEU A 231 -10.99 -7.44 -8.93
CA LEU A 231 -10.50 -6.32 -9.74
C LEU A 231 -10.34 -6.68 -11.21
N PHE A 232 -10.08 -7.94 -11.52
CA PHE A 232 -9.70 -8.40 -12.86
C PHE A 232 -10.61 -7.91 -14.00
N PRO A 233 -11.96 -7.97 -13.91
CA PRO A 233 -12.81 -7.52 -15.02
C PRO A 233 -12.62 -6.03 -15.36
N ALA A 234 -12.51 -5.17 -14.35
CA ALA A 234 -12.33 -3.74 -14.53
C ALA A 234 -10.89 -3.41 -14.98
N GLU A 235 -9.90 -4.05 -14.37
CA GLU A 235 -8.49 -3.95 -14.81
C GLU A 235 -8.32 -4.40 -16.26
N PHE A 236 -8.95 -5.50 -16.65
CA PHE A 236 -8.86 -6.03 -18.01
C PHE A 236 -9.47 -5.07 -19.03
N LYS A 237 -10.58 -4.44 -18.69
CA LYS A 237 -11.23 -3.44 -19.55
C LYS A 237 -10.33 -2.22 -19.79
N GLN A 238 -9.61 -1.76 -18.78
CA GLN A 238 -8.73 -0.57 -18.86
C GLN A 238 -7.35 -0.89 -19.43
N SER A 239 -6.72 -1.96 -18.94
CA SER A 239 -5.35 -2.33 -19.28
C SER A 239 -5.20 -3.86 -19.30
N PRO A 240 -5.55 -4.53 -20.44
CA PRO A 240 -5.50 -6.00 -20.54
C PRO A 240 -4.12 -6.59 -20.21
N ARG A 241 -3.06 -5.91 -20.67
CA ARG A 241 -1.66 -6.36 -20.43
C ARG A 241 -1.31 -6.33 -18.95
N HIS A 242 -1.74 -5.28 -18.23
CA HIS A 242 -1.55 -5.15 -16.78
C HIS A 242 -2.32 -6.24 -16.03
N ALA A 243 -3.61 -6.40 -16.32
CA ALA A 243 -4.47 -7.40 -15.70
C ALA A 243 -3.91 -8.83 -15.84
N ILE A 244 -3.51 -9.22 -17.06
CA ILE A 244 -2.91 -10.53 -17.31
C ILE A 244 -1.58 -10.70 -16.56
N ARG A 245 -0.71 -9.68 -16.57
CA ARG A 245 0.57 -9.71 -15.84
C ARG A 245 0.35 -9.90 -14.34
N THR A 246 -0.60 -9.18 -13.77
CA THR A 246 -0.93 -9.21 -12.34
C THR A 246 -1.50 -10.57 -11.93
N VAL A 247 -2.48 -11.09 -12.66
CA VAL A 247 -3.05 -12.42 -12.40
C VAL A 247 -1.98 -13.51 -12.53
N ARG A 248 -1.16 -13.46 -13.59
CA ARG A 248 -0.05 -14.41 -13.75
C ARG A 248 0.91 -14.37 -12.56
N ARG A 249 1.27 -13.17 -12.05
CA ARG A 249 2.12 -13.00 -10.87
C ARG A 249 1.49 -13.64 -9.64
N VAL A 250 0.20 -13.40 -9.40
CA VAL A 250 -0.53 -13.98 -8.27
C VAL A 250 -0.59 -15.50 -8.38
N VAL A 251 -0.95 -16.04 -9.53
CA VAL A 251 -1.03 -17.50 -9.76
C VAL A 251 0.34 -18.15 -9.54
N VAL A 252 1.42 -17.59 -10.11
CA VAL A 252 2.78 -18.11 -9.92
C VAL A 252 3.17 -18.10 -8.45
N ASN A 253 2.97 -16.99 -7.73
CA ASN A 253 3.29 -16.89 -6.31
C ASN A 253 2.46 -17.86 -5.46
N GLN A 254 1.16 -18.05 -5.77
CA GLN A 254 0.31 -19.01 -5.09
C GLN A 254 0.80 -20.46 -5.34
N SER A 255 1.12 -20.80 -6.58
CA SER A 255 1.60 -22.14 -6.94
C SER A 255 2.95 -22.46 -6.27
N LEU A 256 3.89 -21.54 -6.30
CA LEU A 256 5.18 -21.69 -5.65
C LEU A 256 5.06 -21.85 -4.14
N GLY A 257 4.20 -21.05 -3.50
CA GLY A 257 3.94 -21.20 -2.07
C GLY A 257 3.32 -22.56 -1.71
N LEU A 258 2.47 -23.14 -2.57
CA LEU A 258 1.91 -24.48 -2.35
C LEU A 258 2.96 -25.60 -2.53
N LEU A 259 3.96 -25.39 -3.39
CA LEU A 259 4.99 -26.39 -3.66
C LEU A 259 6.14 -26.38 -2.64
N ILE A 260 6.50 -25.20 -2.13
CA ILE A 260 7.77 -24.98 -1.44
C ILE A 260 7.60 -24.69 0.05
N GLU A 261 6.48 -24.02 0.44
CA GLU A 261 6.28 -23.61 1.82
C GLU A 261 5.66 -24.71 2.68
N ASP A 262 5.95 -24.68 4.00
CA ASP A 262 5.30 -25.58 4.96
C ASP A 262 3.80 -25.31 5.09
N GLY A 263 3.04 -26.33 5.53
CA GLY A 263 1.60 -26.22 5.72
C GLY A 263 0.78 -26.24 4.42
N ARG A 264 1.25 -26.96 3.40
CA ARG A 264 0.65 -27.06 2.05
C ARG A 264 -0.86 -27.32 2.05
N SER A 265 -1.33 -28.24 2.89
CA SER A 265 -2.77 -28.57 2.97
C SER A 265 -3.62 -27.41 3.51
N ALA A 266 -3.12 -26.65 4.50
CA ALA A 266 -3.80 -25.46 5.02
C ALA A 266 -3.82 -24.32 3.98
N LYS A 267 -2.73 -24.14 3.23
CA LYS A 267 -2.61 -23.15 2.17
C LYS A 267 -3.50 -23.50 0.97
N ALA A 268 -3.56 -24.77 0.59
CA ALA A 268 -4.48 -25.23 -0.46
C ALA A 268 -5.94 -24.98 -0.08
N ARG A 269 -6.34 -25.30 1.16
CA ARG A 269 -7.69 -24.98 1.67
C ARG A 269 -7.95 -23.46 1.68
N GLY A 270 -6.96 -22.66 2.09
CA GLY A 270 -7.06 -21.19 2.03
C GLY A 270 -7.26 -20.68 0.61
N THR A 271 -6.51 -21.19 -0.36
CA THR A 271 -6.65 -20.83 -1.77
C THR A 271 -8.04 -21.21 -2.30
N LEU A 272 -8.54 -22.41 -2.00
CA LEU A 272 -9.90 -22.85 -2.37
C LEU A 272 -10.99 -21.99 -1.72
N ALA A 273 -10.81 -21.57 -0.48
CA ALA A 273 -11.75 -20.71 0.22
C ALA A 273 -11.91 -19.33 -0.42
N ALA A 274 -10.96 -18.89 -1.26
CA ALA A 274 -11.08 -17.66 -2.03
C ALA A 274 -12.25 -17.71 -3.03
N PHE A 275 -12.58 -18.90 -3.53
CA PHE A 275 -13.66 -19.11 -4.52
C PHE A 275 -15.01 -19.42 -3.87
N THR A 276 -15.05 -19.84 -2.60
CA THR A 276 -16.27 -20.36 -1.96
C THR A 276 -16.95 -19.38 -1.00
N ARG A 277 -16.26 -18.34 -0.53
CA ARG A 277 -16.86 -17.38 0.41
C ARG A 277 -17.80 -16.41 -0.32
N LYS A 278 -19.12 -16.68 -0.20
CA LYS A 278 -20.20 -15.72 -0.52
C LYS A 278 -19.97 -14.40 0.22
N LYS A 279 -20.24 -13.26 -0.46
CA LYS A 279 -20.34 -11.94 0.16
C LYS A 279 -21.14 -12.03 1.46
N SER A 280 -20.53 -11.74 2.61
CA SER A 280 -21.31 -11.31 3.77
C SER A 280 -21.90 -9.93 3.41
N ARG A 281 -23.22 -9.86 3.39
CA ARG A 281 -24.01 -8.63 3.23
C ARG A 281 -23.71 -7.67 4.38
#